data_0877eb82b69be1c5d0a9a07a293466eb
#
_entry.id   0877eb82b69be1c5d0a9a07a293466eb
#
_cell.length_a   1.000
_cell.length_b   1.000
_cell.length_c   1.000
_cell.angle_alpha   90.00
_cell.angle_beta   90.00
_cell.angle_gamma   90.00
#
_symmetry.space_group_name_H-M   'P 1'
#
loop_
_entity.id
_entity.type
_entity.pdbx_description
1 polymer ?
#
loop_
_entity_poly.entity_id
_entity_poly.type
_entity_poly.pdbx_seq_one_letter_code
_entity_poly.pdbx_strand_id
1 'polypeptide(L)'
;MPCTRHYLAQKQEQRDRYEALKAFLMALGDDVQSKTLKYYFAFKRIKNFACVDIHPQSENILVYVKVNPDSISLEPGFTRDVRSIGHFGTGDLEVTIRSDEDLERAEPLLLQSYEAS
;
A
#
# COMPACT_ATOMS: atom_id res chain seq x y z
N MET A 1 -5.91 15.76 -10.89
CA MET A 1 -5.88 14.33 -11.14
C MET A 1 -6.70 13.59 -10.08
N PRO A 2 -7.42 12.53 -10.46
CA PRO A 2 -8.32 11.85 -9.50
C PRO A 2 -7.63 11.36 -8.22
N CYS A 3 -6.43 10.80 -8.32
CA CYS A 3 -5.69 10.36 -7.14
C CYS A 3 -5.29 11.53 -6.23
N THR A 4 -4.92 12.67 -6.83
CA THR A 4 -4.65 13.90 -6.10
C THR A 4 -5.90 14.39 -5.37
N ARG A 5 -7.08 14.24 -6.00
CA ARG A 5 -8.35 14.60 -5.37
C ARG A 5 -8.61 13.73 -4.13
N HIS A 6 -8.36 12.42 -4.22
CA HIS A 6 -8.49 11.52 -3.06
C HIS A 6 -7.54 11.95 -1.93
N TYR A 7 -6.30 12.27 -2.26
CA TYR A 7 -5.33 12.75 -1.28
C TYR A 7 -5.82 14.02 -0.60
N LEU A 8 -6.31 15.00 -1.37
CA LEU A 8 -6.79 16.27 -0.83
C LEU A 8 -8.04 16.11 0.05
N ALA A 9 -8.85 15.08 -0.20
CA ALA A 9 -10.06 14.82 0.58
C ALA A 9 -9.77 14.11 1.91
N GLN A 10 -8.56 13.65 2.14
CA GLN A 10 -8.19 12.95 3.35
C GLN A 10 -8.17 13.86 4.56
N LYS A 11 -8.42 13.30 5.73
CA LYS A 11 -8.18 13.98 6.99
C LYS A 11 -6.68 14.09 7.22
N GLN A 12 -6.26 15.09 8.02
CA GLN A 12 -4.85 15.35 8.27
C GLN A 12 -4.12 14.10 8.78
N GLU A 13 -4.73 13.37 9.71
CA GLU A 13 -4.14 12.16 10.28
C GLU A 13 -3.91 11.09 9.20
N GLN A 14 -4.86 10.91 8.27
CA GLN A 14 -4.71 9.96 7.18
C GLN A 14 -3.62 10.40 6.21
N ARG A 15 -3.52 11.69 5.92
CA ARG A 15 -2.44 12.22 5.06
C ARG A 15 -1.07 12.01 5.69
N ASP A 16 -0.96 12.26 6.99
CA ASP A 16 0.30 12.06 7.71
C ASP A 16 0.69 10.57 7.67
N ARG A 17 -0.27 9.70 7.82
CA ARG A 17 -0.05 8.24 7.73
C ARG A 17 0.39 7.82 6.33
N TYR A 18 -0.23 8.37 5.30
CA TYR A 18 0.19 8.09 3.93
C TYR A 18 1.62 8.60 3.68
N GLU A 19 1.96 9.79 4.16
CA GLU A 19 3.31 10.33 3.99
C GLU A 19 4.34 9.47 4.73
N ALA A 20 4.01 8.95 5.91
CA ALA A 20 4.87 8.01 6.62
C ALA A 20 5.06 6.71 5.84
N LEU A 21 4.00 6.17 5.27
CA LEU A 21 4.06 4.99 4.41
C LEU A 21 4.94 5.25 3.19
N LYS A 22 4.74 6.36 2.52
CA LYS A 22 5.53 6.74 1.36
C LYS A 22 7.02 6.88 1.72
N ALA A 23 7.31 7.53 2.84
CA ALA A 23 8.69 7.69 3.29
C ALA A 23 9.35 6.34 3.54
N PHE A 24 8.64 5.40 4.14
CA PHE A 24 9.15 4.06 4.37
C PHE A 24 9.44 3.35 3.04
N LEU A 25 8.49 3.39 2.09
CA LEU A 25 8.65 2.73 0.80
C LEU A 25 9.82 3.34 0.00
N MET A 26 9.95 4.64 -0.02
CA MET A 26 11.04 5.31 -0.73
C MET A 26 12.39 5.07 -0.08
N ALA A 27 12.42 4.80 1.22
CA ALA A 27 13.66 4.52 1.94
C ALA A 27 14.15 3.08 1.78
N LEU A 28 13.36 2.19 1.17
CA LEU A 28 13.76 0.81 0.96
C LEU A 28 14.95 0.68 0.00
N GLY A 29 15.10 1.61 -0.93
CA GLY A 29 16.25 1.62 -1.82
C GLY A 29 16.24 2.87 -2.70
N ASP A 30 17.41 3.22 -3.24
CA ASP A 30 17.57 4.37 -4.13
C ASP A 30 16.91 4.16 -5.49
N ASP A 31 16.56 2.91 -5.80
CA ASP A 31 15.95 2.53 -7.07
C ASP A 31 14.42 2.53 -7.02
N VAL A 32 13.82 2.92 -5.90
CA VAL A 32 12.37 3.00 -5.78
C VAL A 32 11.86 4.25 -6.49
N GLN A 33 10.85 4.07 -7.34
CA GLN A 33 10.16 5.14 -8.04
C GLN A 33 8.70 5.15 -7.67
N SER A 34 8.12 6.33 -7.47
CA SER A 34 6.69 6.47 -7.22
C SER A 34 6.00 7.06 -8.44
N LYS A 35 4.75 6.63 -8.66
CA LYS A 35 3.94 7.12 -9.77
C LYS A 35 2.51 7.34 -9.28
N THR A 36 1.96 8.51 -9.57
CA THR A 36 0.56 8.83 -9.27
C THR A 36 -0.29 8.45 -10.47
N LEU A 37 -1.21 7.50 -10.27
CA LEU A 37 -2.13 7.04 -11.29
C LEU A 37 -3.53 7.58 -11.02
N LYS A 38 -4.49 7.23 -11.87
CA LYS A 38 -5.85 7.80 -11.79
C LYS A 38 -6.54 7.45 -10.47
N TYR A 39 -6.37 6.22 -9.99
CA TYR A 39 -7.10 5.71 -8.83
C TYR A 39 -6.21 5.23 -7.69
N TYR A 40 -4.89 5.21 -7.89
CA TYR A 40 -3.97 4.71 -6.87
C TYR A 40 -2.57 5.26 -7.09
N PHE A 41 -1.71 5.10 -6.08
CA PHE A 41 -0.29 5.40 -6.16
C PHE A 41 0.47 4.09 -6.34
N ALA A 42 1.42 4.06 -7.25
CA ALA A 42 2.25 2.88 -7.49
C ALA A 42 3.69 3.17 -7.06
N PHE A 43 4.29 2.21 -6.38
CA PHE A 43 5.70 2.23 -6.01
C PHE A 43 6.37 1.05 -6.69
N LYS A 44 7.43 1.33 -7.43
CA LYS A 44 8.09 0.28 -8.19
C LYS A 44 9.60 0.33 -7.99
N ARG A 45 10.20 -0.83 -8.14
CA ARG A 45 11.64 -1.04 -8.28
C ARG A 45 11.90 -1.35 -9.76
N ILE A 46 11.94 -2.61 -10.18
CA ILE A 46 11.89 -3.00 -11.59
C ILE A 46 10.42 -3.09 -12.02
N LYS A 47 9.60 -3.66 -11.15
CA LYS A 47 8.15 -3.77 -11.31
C LYS A 47 7.45 -3.15 -10.11
N ASN A 48 6.17 -2.87 -10.22
CA ASN A 48 5.39 -2.40 -9.09
C ASN A 48 5.45 -3.41 -7.95
N PHE A 49 5.85 -2.96 -6.77
CA PHE A 49 5.87 -3.81 -5.58
C PHE A 49 4.86 -3.36 -4.53
N ALA A 50 4.32 -2.16 -4.64
CA ALA A 50 3.26 -1.67 -3.77
C ALA A 50 2.35 -0.74 -4.55
N CYS A 51 1.04 -0.96 -4.44
CA CYS A 51 0.03 -0.10 -5.02
C CYS A 51 -0.86 0.39 -3.88
N VAL A 52 -0.97 1.70 -3.71
CA VAL A 52 -1.64 2.31 -2.57
C VAL A 52 -2.94 2.95 -3.02
N ASP A 53 -4.04 2.51 -2.43
CA ASP A 53 -5.38 3.04 -2.67
C ASP A 53 -5.88 3.68 -1.37
N ILE A 54 -6.20 4.97 -1.45
CA ILE A 54 -6.62 5.74 -0.28
C ILE A 54 -8.13 5.89 -0.30
N HIS A 55 -8.77 5.52 0.83
CA HIS A 55 -10.22 5.60 1.00
C HIS A 55 -10.55 6.67 2.05
N PRO A 56 -10.80 7.93 1.63
CA PRO A 56 -10.99 9.03 2.58
C PRO A 56 -12.20 8.83 3.51
N GLN A 57 -13.28 8.24 3.01
CA GLN A 57 -14.50 8.08 3.79
C GLN A 57 -14.35 7.10 4.95
N SER A 58 -13.65 5.98 4.73
CA SER A 58 -13.40 4.99 5.76
C SER A 58 -12.09 5.23 6.52
N GLU A 59 -11.33 6.24 6.09
CA GLU A 59 -10.02 6.59 6.66
C GLU A 59 -8.99 5.45 6.52
N ASN A 60 -9.25 4.48 5.64
CA ASN A 60 -8.36 3.36 5.40
C ASN A 60 -7.38 3.67 4.27
N ILE A 61 -6.18 3.13 4.41
CA ILE A 61 -5.20 3.07 3.33
C ILE A 61 -5.04 1.59 2.99
N LEU A 62 -5.33 1.22 1.74
CA LEU A 62 -5.18 -0.15 1.27
C LEU A 62 -3.90 -0.25 0.45
N VAL A 63 -3.05 -1.21 0.79
CA VAL A 63 -1.79 -1.44 0.10
C VAL A 63 -1.81 -2.84 -0.48
N TYR A 64 -1.59 -2.93 -1.79
CA TYR A 64 -1.52 -4.22 -2.49
C TYR A 64 -0.05 -4.54 -2.74
N VAL A 65 0.39 -5.70 -2.25
CA VAL A 65 1.80 -6.08 -2.27
C VAL A 65 1.99 -7.46 -2.89
N LYS A 66 3.20 -7.70 -3.39
CA LYS A 66 3.58 -8.98 -3.99
C LYS A 66 4.05 -9.94 -2.92
N VAL A 67 3.13 -10.38 -2.10
CA VAL A 67 3.36 -11.38 -1.06
C VAL A 67 2.36 -12.51 -1.31
N ASN A 68 2.86 -13.74 -1.36
CA ASN A 68 1.98 -14.90 -1.51
C ASN A 68 1.14 -15.04 -0.23
N PRO A 69 -0.21 -14.91 -0.33
CA PRO A 69 -1.07 -15.03 0.85
C PRO A 69 -0.93 -16.37 1.57
N ASP A 70 -0.52 -17.42 0.86
CA ASP A 70 -0.30 -18.74 1.47
C ASP A 70 0.97 -18.81 2.30
N SER A 71 1.88 -17.84 2.16
CA SER A 71 3.15 -17.82 2.89
C SER A 71 3.07 -17.14 4.26
N ILE A 72 1.92 -16.57 4.59
CA ILE A 72 1.71 -15.84 5.85
C ILE A 72 0.40 -16.27 6.50
N SER A 73 0.22 -15.92 7.77
CA SER A 73 -1.06 -16.09 8.45
C SER A 73 -1.91 -14.85 8.19
N LEU A 74 -3.04 -15.03 7.49
CA LEU A 74 -3.95 -13.93 7.21
C LEU A 74 -4.67 -13.50 8.49
N GLU A 75 -4.75 -12.18 8.70
CA GLU A 75 -5.47 -11.60 9.84
C GLU A 75 -6.70 -10.83 9.33
N PRO A 76 -7.92 -11.29 9.62
CA PRO A 76 -9.13 -10.56 9.21
C PRO A 76 -9.07 -9.10 9.67
N GLY A 77 -9.41 -8.19 8.76
CA GLY A 77 -9.35 -6.76 9.03
C GLY A 77 -7.99 -6.11 8.83
N PHE A 78 -6.93 -6.90 8.65
CA PHE A 78 -5.58 -6.39 8.39
C PHE A 78 -5.06 -6.89 7.04
N THR A 79 -5.03 -8.20 6.82
CA THR A 79 -4.54 -8.78 5.57
C THR A 79 -5.63 -9.62 4.90
N ARG A 80 -5.67 -9.58 3.57
CA ARG A 80 -6.66 -10.30 2.79
C ARG A 80 -6.06 -10.82 1.48
N ASP A 81 -6.37 -12.07 1.13
CA ASP A 81 -6.02 -12.65 -0.16
C ASP A 81 -6.92 -12.04 -1.24
N VAL A 82 -6.30 -11.37 -2.21
CA VAL A 82 -7.02 -10.72 -3.32
C VAL A 82 -6.65 -11.29 -4.68
N ARG A 83 -6.06 -12.48 -4.72
CA ARG A 83 -5.63 -13.09 -5.99
C ARG A 83 -6.76 -13.29 -6.98
N SER A 84 -7.97 -13.54 -6.48
CA SER A 84 -9.16 -13.73 -7.31
C SER A 84 -10.12 -12.56 -7.29
N ILE A 85 -9.74 -11.44 -6.67
CA ILE A 85 -10.57 -10.24 -6.55
C ILE A 85 -9.98 -9.13 -7.41
N GLY A 86 -10.81 -8.49 -8.23
CA GLY A 86 -10.37 -7.35 -9.03
C GLY A 86 -10.01 -6.15 -8.17
N HIS A 87 -8.88 -5.51 -8.45
CA HIS A 87 -8.43 -4.29 -7.78
C HIS A 87 -7.50 -3.50 -8.70
N PHE A 88 -7.21 -2.26 -8.31
CA PHE A 88 -6.28 -1.42 -9.07
C PHE A 88 -4.84 -1.81 -8.75
N GLY A 89 -4.00 -1.87 -9.81
CA GLY A 89 -2.59 -2.17 -9.66
C GLY A 89 -2.31 -3.66 -9.57
N THR A 90 -1.13 -4.00 -9.07
CA THR A 90 -0.66 -5.38 -8.95
C THR A 90 -0.48 -5.74 -7.48
N GLY A 91 -0.59 -7.03 -7.19
CA GLY A 91 -0.37 -7.57 -5.86
C GLY A 91 -1.40 -8.63 -5.51
N ASP A 92 -0.99 -9.62 -4.75
CA ASP A 92 -1.83 -10.73 -4.36
C ASP A 92 -2.38 -10.60 -2.94
N LEU A 93 -1.80 -9.71 -2.15
CA LEU A 93 -2.16 -9.48 -0.76
C LEU A 93 -2.57 -8.03 -0.56
N GLU A 94 -3.73 -7.84 0.07
CA GLU A 94 -4.20 -6.52 0.48
C GLU A 94 -3.90 -6.32 1.97
N VAL A 95 -3.25 -5.20 2.28
CA VAL A 95 -2.96 -4.81 3.67
C VAL A 95 -3.76 -3.53 3.97
N THR A 96 -4.54 -3.56 5.05
CA THR A 96 -5.35 -2.42 5.49
C THR A 96 -4.62 -1.68 6.60
N ILE A 97 -4.35 -0.40 6.39
CA ILE A 97 -3.64 0.45 7.36
C ILE A 97 -4.62 1.50 7.87
N ARG A 98 -4.99 1.43 9.15
CA ARG A 98 -5.91 2.36 9.82
C ARG A 98 -5.24 3.15 10.93
N SER A 99 -4.04 2.77 11.32
CA SER A 99 -3.32 3.37 12.44
C SER A 99 -1.82 3.29 12.19
N ASP A 100 -1.05 4.01 12.99
CA ASP A 100 0.41 3.94 12.93
C ASP A 100 0.92 2.55 13.33
N GLU A 101 0.21 1.88 14.25
CA GLU A 101 0.53 0.51 14.62
C GLU A 101 0.36 -0.44 13.42
N ASP A 102 -0.72 -0.28 12.66
CA ASP A 102 -0.92 -1.08 11.44
C ASP A 102 0.20 -0.83 10.43
N LEU A 103 0.67 0.39 10.30
CA LEU A 103 1.78 0.72 9.42
C LEU A 103 3.05 -0.02 9.85
N GLU A 104 3.37 -0.01 11.14
CA GLU A 104 4.54 -0.73 11.65
C GLU A 104 4.41 -2.23 11.38
N ARG A 105 3.23 -2.79 11.59
CA ARG A 105 2.99 -4.22 11.34
C ARG A 105 3.08 -4.57 9.86
N ALA A 106 2.82 -3.61 8.97
CA ALA A 106 2.90 -3.81 7.54
C ALA A 106 4.34 -3.75 7.00
N GLU A 107 5.26 -3.13 7.73
CA GLU A 107 6.64 -2.91 7.24
C GLU A 107 7.34 -4.18 6.78
N PRO A 108 7.29 -5.31 7.51
CA PRO A 108 7.90 -6.54 7.02
C PRO A 108 7.33 -7.04 5.70
N LEU A 109 6.02 -6.86 5.50
CA LEU A 109 5.35 -7.27 4.26
C LEU A 109 5.76 -6.37 3.10
N LEU A 110 5.89 -5.08 3.36
CA LEU A 110 6.34 -4.11 2.36
C LEU A 110 7.77 -4.40 1.92
N LEU A 111 8.65 -4.71 2.87
CA LEU A 111 10.02 -5.08 2.58
C LEU A 111 10.09 -6.37 1.77
N GLN A 112 9.30 -7.38 2.15
CA GLN A 112 9.25 -8.66 1.44
C GLN A 112 8.83 -8.45 -0.02
N SER A 113 7.83 -7.60 -0.26
CA SER A 113 7.36 -7.29 -1.60
C SER A 113 8.44 -6.57 -2.42
N TYR A 114 9.14 -5.63 -1.80
CA TYR A 114 10.26 -4.92 -2.44
C TYR A 114 11.36 -5.90 -2.87
N GLU A 115 11.72 -6.81 -1.98
CA GLU A 115 12.79 -7.79 -2.24
C GLU A 115 12.40 -8.77 -3.35
N ALA A 116 11.11 -9.03 -3.54
CA ALA A 116 10.59 -9.93 -4.57
C ALA A 116 10.48 -9.27 -5.95
N SER A 117 10.77 -7.99 -6.06
CA SER A 117 10.60 -7.23 -7.32
C SER A 117 11.85 -7.12 -8.15
#